data_e01fa9f7ce345c9524de5369ad1b97a6
#
_entry.id   e01fa9f7ce345c9524de5369ad1b97a6
#
_cell.length_a   1.000
_cell.length_b   1.000
_cell.length_c   1.000
_cell.angle_alpha   90.00
_cell.angle_beta   90.00
_cell.angle_gamma   90.00
#
_symmetry.space_group_name_H-M   'P 1'
#
loop_
_entity.id
_entity.type
_entity.pdbx_description
1 polymer ?
#
loop_
_entity_poly.entity_id
_entity_poly.type
_entity_poly.pdbx_seq_one_letter_code
_entity_poly.pdbx_strand_id
1 'polypeptide(L)'
;MSIGFRIYTQIRRPPLSLADAFLPYSTSNIADNMSRMFCMDAAIKPLREDSKLVGIAFTVKTRPGDNLLVHKALDMALPGDVIVVDAQGDMTNSILGEIMVRYALKKGLRGFVIDGAVRDWAGIKQLDLPVFAKGASPRGPYKDGPGEINVPISCGGVAVYPGDIIVGDADGVVVIPAKEAEEVLRRTSELAGREQAIFQQVEEGTWDRRWVDEVLQQKGCEILETVWS
;
A
#
# COMPACT_ATOMS: atom_id res chain seq x y z
N MET A 1 -5.12 -26.69 -18.52
CA MET A 1 -5.09 -25.43 -17.74
C MET A 1 -3.64 -25.00 -17.63
N SER A 2 -3.30 -23.78 -18.05
CA SER A 2 -1.93 -23.24 -17.97
C SER A 2 -1.75 -22.51 -16.63
N ILE A 3 -1.38 -23.28 -15.58
CA ILE A 3 -1.01 -22.68 -14.28
C ILE A 3 0.16 -21.72 -14.51
N GLY A 4 0.07 -20.51 -13.94
CA GLY A 4 1.08 -19.46 -14.09
C GLY A 4 0.90 -18.58 -15.35
N PHE A 5 -0.10 -18.85 -16.20
CA PHE A 5 -0.39 -18.00 -17.36
C PHE A 5 -1.90 -17.98 -17.65
N ARG A 6 -2.63 -17.25 -16.82
CA ARG A 6 -4.10 -17.14 -16.89
C ARG A 6 -4.61 -15.82 -16.37
N ILE A 7 -5.80 -15.45 -16.79
CA ILE A 7 -6.46 -14.19 -16.47
C ILE A 7 -7.88 -14.46 -15.98
N TYR A 8 -8.17 -14.05 -14.75
CA TYR A 8 -9.55 -13.99 -14.27
C TYR A 8 -10.13 -12.62 -14.60
N THR A 9 -11.23 -12.61 -15.35
CA THR A 9 -11.80 -11.37 -15.89
C THR A 9 -12.70 -10.63 -14.91
N GLN A 10 -13.08 -11.27 -13.82
CA GLN A 10 -13.99 -10.71 -12.82
C GLN A 10 -13.42 -10.86 -11.41
N ILE A 11 -13.63 -9.84 -10.59
CA ILE A 11 -13.33 -9.84 -9.16
C ILE A 11 -14.54 -9.35 -8.37
N ARG A 12 -14.62 -9.78 -7.11
CA ARG A 12 -15.57 -9.20 -6.16
C ARG A 12 -14.98 -7.89 -5.65
N ARG A 13 -15.71 -6.79 -5.83
CA ARG A 13 -15.29 -5.47 -5.34
C ARG A 13 -16.20 -5.05 -4.19
N PRO A 14 -15.66 -4.54 -3.07
CA PRO A 14 -16.46 -3.77 -2.13
C PRO A 14 -16.95 -2.48 -2.81
N PRO A 15 -17.98 -1.82 -2.25
CA PRO A 15 -18.37 -0.49 -2.72
C PRO A 15 -17.17 0.48 -2.69
N LEU A 16 -16.97 1.25 -3.74
CA LEU A 16 -15.87 2.22 -3.80
C LEU A 16 -15.95 3.26 -2.66
N SER A 17 -17.18 3.59 -2.24
CA SER A 17 -17.41 4.47 -1.08
C SER A 17 -16.82 3.93 0.22
N LEU A 18 -16.76 2.60 0.39
CA LEU A 18 -16.10 2.00 1.55
C LEU A 18 -14.57 2.20 1.49
N ALA A 19 -13.97 2.08 0.32
CA ALA A 19 -12.55 2.42 0.13
C ALA A 19 -12.31 3.91 0.39
N ASP A 20 -13.12 4.78 -0.20
CA ASP A 20 -13.01 6.24 -0.05
C ASP A 20 -13.12 6.71 1.41
N ALA A 21 -13.85 5.97 2.26
CA ALA A 21 -13.96 6.28 3.68
C ALA A 21 -12.62 6.18 4.44
N PHE A 22 -11.60 5.53 3.87
CA PHE A 22 -10.24 5.50 4.44
C PHE A 22 -9.37 6.71 4.06
N LEU A 23 -9.79 7.56 3.13
CA LEU A 23 -9.02 8.74 2.70
C LEU A 23 -8.53 9.65 3.85
N PRO A 24 -9.31 9.91 4.92
CA PRO A 24 -8.89 10.79 6.01
C PRO A 24 -7.83 10.18 6.92
N TYR A 25 -7.63 8.86 6.91
CA TYR A 25 -6.82 8.16 7.91
C TYR A 25 -5.41 7.87 7.39
N SER A 26 -4.41 7.96 8.28
CA SER A 26 -3.04 7.54 8.01
C SER A 26 -2.92 6.02 7.91
N THR A 27 -1.93 5.53 7.16
CA THR A 27 -1.62 4.10 7.10
C THR A 27 -1.24 3.54 8.46
N SER A 28 -0.60 4.34 9.34
CA SER A 28 -0.24 3.96 10.70
C SER A 28 -1.47 3.68 11.57
N ASN A 29 -2.48 4.58 11.55
CA ASN A 29 -3.72 4.35 12.29
C ASN A 29 -4.48 3.11 11.82
N ILE A 30 -4.49 2.86 10.51
CA ILE A 30 -5.11 1.67 9.94
C ILE A 30 -4.35 0.41 10.37
N ALA A 31 -3.02 0.42 10.27
CA ALA A 31 -2.15 -0.69 10.63
C ALA A 31 -2.28 -1.11 12.10
N ASP A 32 -2.39 -0.14 13.01
CA ASP A 32 -2.55 -0.40 14.45
C ASP A 32 -3.83 -1.18 14.76
N ASN A 33 -4.89 -0.97 14.00
CA ASN A 33 -6.15 -1.70 14.12
C ASN A 33 -6.15 -3.08 13.45
N MET A 34 -5.08 -3.41 12.73
CA MET A 34 -4.86 -4.72 12.09
C MET A 34 -3.66 -5.47 12.66
N SER A 35 -3.33 -5.22 13.94
CA SER A 35 -2.20 -5.85 14.65
C SER A 35 -0.85 -5.68 13.93
N ARG A 36 -0.71 -4.69 13.06
CA ARG A 36 0.49 -4.36 12.26
C ARG A 36 0.92 -5.48 11.30
N MET A 37 0.02 -6.41 10.98
CA MET A 37 0.32 -7.61 10.17
C MET A 37 0.10 -7.41 8.67
N PHE A 38 -0.46 -6.28 8.24
CA PHE A 38 -0.88 -6.03 6.86
C PHE A 38 -0.14 -4.86 6.22
N CYS A 39 1.03 -4.51 6.74
CA CYS A 39 1.90 -3.49 6.18
C CYS A 39 2.86 -4.11 5.18
N MET A 40 2.93 -3.55 3.99
CA MET A 40 3.93 -3.96 3.00
C MET A 40 5.35 -3.55 3.44
N ASP A 41 6.35 -4.22 2.86
CA ASP A 41 7.77 -3.91 3.04
C ASP A 41 8.02 -2.40 2.94
N ALA A 42 8.74 -1.86 3.92
CA ALA A 42 9.08 -0.45 4.02
C ALA A 42 9.91 0.08 2.83
N ALA A 43 10.49 -0.79 2.00
CA ALA A 43 11.13 -0.39 0.75
C ALA A 43 10.14 0.05 -0.32
N ILE A 44 8.86 -0.34 -0.23
CA ILE A 44 7.81 0.14 -1.14
C ILE A 44 7.37 1.53 -0.68
N LYS A 45 7.84 2.56 -1.39
CA LYS A 45 7.60 3.96 -1.05
C LYS A 45 6.91 4.71 -2.19
N PRO A 46 6.16 5.78 -1.87
CA PRO A 46 5.61 6.63 -2.91
C PRO A 46 6.74 7.35 -3.66
N LEU A 47 6.56 7.48 -4.98
CA LEU A 47 7.50 8.27 -5.78
C LEU A 47 7.44 9.77 -5.42
N ARG A 48 6.31 10.24 -4.93
CA ARG A 48 6.05 11.60 -4.45
C ARG A 48 5.57 11.53 -3.01
N GLU A 49 6.25 12.18 -2.08
CA GLU A 49 6.03 12.06 -0.63
C GLU A 49 4.62 12.47 -0.18
N ASP A 50 4.01 13.45 -0.84
CA ASP A 50 2.65 13.91 -0.57
C ASP A 50 1.55 13.03 -1.18
N SER A 51 1.91 11.88 -1.74
CA SER A 51 0.94 10.97 -2.35
C SER A 51 0.02 10.33 -1.32
N LYS A 52 -1.28 10.34 -1.61
CA LYS A 52 -2.28 9.53 -0.92
C LYS A 52 -2.91 8.58 -1.91
N LEU A 53 -2.87 7.30 -1.61
CA LEU A 53 -3.43 6.22 -2.42
C LEU A 53 -4.56 5.54 -1.65
N VAL A 54 -5.73 5.47 -2.25
CA VAL A 54 -6.84 4.66 -1.74
C VAL A 54 -7.60 4.07 -2.92
N GLY A 55 -7.79 2.76 -2.95
CA GLY A 55 -8.58 2.11 -4.00
C GLY A 55 -8.67 0.59 -3.84
N ILE A 56 -9.25 -0.05 -4.83
CA ILE A 56 -9.52 -1.49 -4.82
C ILE A 56 -8.41 -2.24 -5.56
N ALA A 57 -7.87 -3.28 -4.94
CA ALA A 57 -6.77 -4.07 -5.49
C ALA A 57 -7.17 -4.81 -6.76
N PHE A 58 -6.51 -4.50 -7.87
CA PHE A 58 -6.49 -5.26 -9.11
C PHE A 58 -5.12 -5.92 -9.22
N THR A 59 -5.03 -7.21 -8.95
CA THR A 59 -3.76 -7.91 -8.74
C THR A 59 -3.16 -8.44 -10.02
N VAL A 60 -1.85 -8.32 -10.15
CA VAL A 60 -1.04 -8.87 -11.24
C VAL A 60 0.15 -9.60 -10.67
N LYS A 61 0.34 -10.85 -11.08
CA LYS A 61 1.55 -11.62 -10.83
C LYS A 61 2.33 -11.72 -12.13
N THR A 62 3.60 -11.35 -12.12
CA THR A 62 4.45 -11.46 -13.29
C THR A 62 5.80 -12.10 -12.96
N ARG A 63 6.45 -12.69 -13.94
CA ARG A 63 7.84 -13.08 -13.74
C ARG A 63 8.70 -11.82 -13.61
N PRO A 64 9.85 -11.90 -12.91
CA PRO A 64 10.78 -10.78 -12.81
C PRO A 64 11.13 -10.18 -14.18
N GLY A 65 11.09 -8.86 -14.29
CA GLY A 65 11.47 -8.13 -15.48
C GLY A 65 10.48 -8.17 -16.66
N ASP A 66 9.26 -8.70 -16.49
CA ASP A 66 8.26 -8.77 -17.57
C ASP A 66 7.01 -7.97 -17.23
N ASN A 67 6.46 -7.21 -18.17
CA ASN A 67 5.26 -6.40 -17.94
C ASN A 67 4.09 -6.66 -18.92
N LEU A 68 4.10 -7.78 -19.65
CA LEU A 68 2.99 -8.09 -20.56
C LEU A 68 1.65 -8.09 -19.84
N LEU A 69 1.56 -8.76 -18.67
CA LEU A 69 0.33 -8.86 -17.90
C LEU A 69 -0.04 -7.51 -17.24
N VAL A 70 0.92 -6.65 -16.94
CA VAL A 70 0.65 -5.29 -16.44
C VAL A 70 0.00 -4.44 -17.54
N HIS A 71 0.45 -4.56 -18.80
CA HIS A 71 -0.24 -3.94 -19.92
C HIS A 71 -1.68 -4.45 -20.06
N LYS A 72 -1.88 -5.76 -19.95
CA LYS A 72 -3.25 -6.33 -20.02
C LYS A 72 -4.12 -5.88 -18.84
N ALA A 73 -3.56 -5.75 -17.65
CA ALA A 73 -4.27 -5.22 -16.48
C ALA A 73 -4.76 -3.79 -16.70
N LEU A 74 -3.96 -2.94 -17.36
CA LEU A 74 -4.38 -1.59 -17.75
C LEU A 74 -5.63 -1.58 -18.62
N ASP A 75 -5.80 -2.57 -19.51
CA ASP A 75 -7.02 -2.66 -20.34
C ASP A 75 -8.25 -3.07 -19.52
N MET A 76 -8.05 -3.88 -18.47
CA MET A 76 -9.12 -4.56 -17.74
C MET A 76 -9.57 -3.83 -16.48
N ALA A 77 -8.64 -3.16 -15.80
CA ALA A 77 -8.93 -2.44 -14.55
C ALA A 77 -9.98 -1.35 -14.77
N LEU A 78 -10.81 -1.12 -13.75
CA LEU A 78 -11.91 -0.15 -13.78
C LEU A 78 -11.53 1.13 -13.00
N PRO A 79 -12.24 2.25 -13.25
CA PRO A 79 -12.08 3.43 -12.40
C PRO A 79 -12.25 3.09 -10.91
N GLY A 80 -11.34 3.56 -10.06
CA GLY A 80 -11.29 3.22 -8.64
C GLY A 80 -10.34 2.08 -8.27
N ASP A 81 -9.84 1.31 -9.26
CA ASP A 81 -8.87 0.25 -9.01
C ASP A 81 -7.44 0.79 -8.82
N VAL A 82 -6.68 0.10 -7.99
CA VAL A 82 -5.22 0.21 -7.83
C VAL A 82 -4.60 -1.06 -8.41
N ILE A 83 -3.71 -0.93 -9.40
CA ILE A 83 -2.99 -2.09 -9.94
C ILE A 83 -1.84 -2.43 -8.97
N VAL A 84 -1.93 -3.62 -8.35
CA VAL A 84 -0.92 -4.16 -7.43
C VAL A 84 -0.15 -5.25 -8.13
N VAL A 85 1.17 -5.08 -8.26
CA VAL A 85 2.02 -5.97 -9.05
C VAL A 85 3.02 -6.70 -8.15
N ASP A 86 2.90 -8.01 -8.11
CA ASP A 86 3.93 -8.93 -7.62
C ASP A 86 4.96 -9.16 -8.74
N ALA A 87 6.03 -8.38 -8.72
CA ALA A 87 7.21 -8.56 -9.57
C ALA A 87 8.37 -9.22 -8.81
N GLN A 88 8.06 -9.86 -7.68
CA GLN A 88 8.98 -10.62 -6.84
C GLN A 88 10.18 -9.80 -6.32
N GLY A 89 9.97 -8.49 -6.13
CA GLY A 89 11.02 -7.59 -5.65
C GLY A 89 12.13 -7.31 -6.67
N ASP A 90 11.95 -7.68 -7.94
CA ASP A 90 13.00 -7.47 -8.95
C ASP A 90 13.30 -5.99 -9.19
N MET A 91 14.58 -5.65 -9.02
CA MET A 91 15.12 -4.32 -9.23
C MET A 91 15.95 -4.21 -10.51
N THR A 92 16.07 -5.29 -11.27
CA THR A 92 16.89 -5.32 -12.49
C THR A 92 16.20 -4.62 -13.66
N ASN A 93 14.92 -4.94 -13.89
CA ASN A 93 14.13 -4.36 -14.96
C ASN A 93 12.94 -3.59 -14.40
N SER A 94 12.65 -2.43 -15.00
CA SER A 94 11.46 -1.65 -14.66
C SER A 94 10.20 -2.30 -15.22
N ILE A 95 9.16 -2.39 -14.39
CA ILE A 95 7.85 -2.97 -14.79
C ILE A 95 6.91 -1.89 -15.32
N LEU A 96 7.05 -0.66 -14.83
CA LEU A 96 6.16 0.46 -15.12
C LEU A 96 6.98 1.66 -15.60
N GLY A 97 6.42 2.43 -16.53
CA GLY A 97 6.98 3.70 -17.00
C GLY A 97 5.90 4.75 -17.21
N GLU A 98 6.31 5.99 -17.52
CA GLU A 98 5.43 7.16 -17.59
C GLU A 98 4.25 6.98 -18.56
N ILE A 99 4.45 6.36 -19.73
CA ILE A 99 3.37 6.13 -20.70
C ILE A 99 2.22 5.32 -20.07
N MET A 100 2.56 4.28 -19.32
CA MET A 100 1.56 3.42 -18.65
C MET A 100 0.82 4.19 -17.56
N VAL A 101 1.52 5.03 -16.79
CA VAL A 101 0.92 5.86 -15.74
C VAL A 101 -0.04 6.90 -16.34
N ARG A 102 0.35 7.56 -17.44
CA ARG A 102 -0.53 8.49 -18.17
C ARG A 102 -1.79 7.80 -18.69
N TYR A 103 -1.64 6.59 -19.22
CA TYR A 103 -2.79 5.80 -19.68
C TYR A 103 -3.73 5.44 -18.53
N ALA A 104 -3.19 4.98 -17.39
CA ALA A 104 -3.95 4.67 -16.18
C ALA A 104 -4.71 5.90 -15.64
N LEU A 105 -4.06 7.06 -15.59
CA LEU A 105 -4.68 8.33 -15.19
C LEU A 105 -5.88 8.65 -16.09
N LYS A 106 -5.74 8.51 -17.40
CA LYS A 106 -6.82 8.75 -18.38
C LYS A 106 -8.00 7.80 -18.20
N LYS A 107 -7.74 6.57 -17.71
CA LYS A 107 -8.77 5.57 -17.39
C LYS A 107 -9.45 5.77 -16.03
N GLY A 108 -8.99 6.71 -15.20
CA GLY A 108 -9.53 6.93 -13.86
C GLY A 108 -9.09 5.89 -12.83
N LEU A 109 -7.96 5.21 -13.06
CA LEU A 109 -7.35 4.36 -12.05
C LEU A 109 -6.85 5.21 -10.88
N ARG A 110 -6.73 4.61 -9.70
CA ARG A 110 -6.32 5.31 -8.47
C ARG A 110 -4.81 5.28 -8.23
N GLY A 111 -4.07 4.36 -8.87
CA GLY A 111 -2.63 4.29 -8.74
C GLY A 111 -2.04 2.90 -8.96
N PHE A 112 -0.77 2.79 -8.56
CA PHE A 112 0.00 1.56 -8.65
C PHE A 112 0.75 1.26 -7.36
N VAL A 113 0.87 -0.03 -7.04
CA VAL A 113 1.82 -0.56 -6.06
C VAL A 113 2.65 -1.64 -6.76
N ILE A 114 3.96 -1.42 -6.85
CA ILE A 114 4.88 -2.28 -7.60
C ILE A 114 5.92 -2.87 -6.63
N ASP A 115 5.84 -4.17 -6.41
CA ASP A 115 6.91 -4.89 -5.71
C ASP A 115 8.09 -5.15 -6.67
N GLY A 116 8.80 -4.07 -7.01
CA GLY A 116 9.86 -4.04 -8.00
C GLY A 116 10.24 -2.63 -8.42
N ALA A 117 10.96 -2.52 -9.56
CA ALA A 117 11.44 -1.25 -10.09
C ALA A 117 10.47 -0.63 -11.10
N VAL A 118 10.52 0.71 -11.17
CA VAL A 118 9.88 1.53 -12.22
C VAL A 118 10.92 2.33 -12.98
N ARG A 119 10.54 3.01 -14.05
CA ARG A 119 11.40 3.98 -14.78
C ARG A 119 10.65 5.29 -15.01
N ASP A 120 11.33 6.24 -15.63
CA ASP A 120 10.79 7.57 -15.93
C ASP A 120 10.32 8.32 -14.66
N TRP A 121 11.04 8.10 -13.54
CA TRP A 121 10.70 8.58 -12.20
C TRP A 121 10.35 10.06 -12.16
N ALA A 122 11.19 10.91 -12.82
CA ALA A 122 10.97 12.35 -12.82
C ALA A 122 9.66 12.75 -13.53
N GLY A 123 9.33 12.08 -14.64
CA GLY A 123 8.07 12.31 -15.37
C GLY A 123 6.86 11.82 -14.56
N ILE A 124 6.95 10.64 -13.94
CA ILE A 124 5.85 10.10 -13.13
C ILE A 124 5.54 11.02 -11.94
N LYS A 125 6.56 11.58 -11.28
CA LYS A 125 6.36 12.52 -10.16
C LYS A 125 5.54 13.76 -10.49
N GLN A 126 5.45 14.14 -11.77
CA GLN A 126 4.65 15.29 -12.21
C GLN A 126 3.18 14.93 -12.49
N LEU A 127 2.84 13.64 -12.43
CA LEU A 127 1.48 13.16 -12.69
C LEU A 127 0.69 13.08 -11.39
N ASP A 128 -0.59 13.40 -11.47
CA ASP A 128 -1.51 13.28 -10.35
C ASP A 128 -2.08 11.85 -10.27
N LEU A 129 -1.18 10.87 -10.20
CA LEU A 129 -1.50 9.47 -9.97
C LEU A 129 -0.45 8.85 -9.05
N PRO A 130 -0.82 8.42 -7.84
CA PRO A 130 0.09 7.80 -6.90
C PRO A 130 0.73 6.52 -7.44
N VAL A 131 2.05 6.45 -7.36
CA VAL A 131 2.83 5.26 -7.69
C VAL A 131 3.74 4.93 -6.53
N PHE A 132 3.65 3.72 -6.02
CA PHE A 132 4.49 3.16 -4.96
C PHE A 132 5.36 2.06 -5.56
N ALA A 133 6.66 2.08 -5.29
CA ALA A 133 7.61 1.10 -5.82
C ALA A 133 8.81 0.93 -4.90
N LYS A 134 9.56 -0.15 -5.07
CA LYS A 134 10.83 -0.37 -4.35
C LYS A 134 11.96 0.54 -4.84
N GLY A 135 11.88 1.01 -6.09
CA GLY A 135 12.89 1.90 -6.63
C GLY A 135 12.82 2.02 -8.14
N ALA A 136 13.92 2.48 -8.77
CA ALA A 136 13.99 2.72 -10.20
C ALA A 136 15.12 1.95 -10.89
N SER A 137 14.88 1.55 -12.15
CA SER A 137 15.87 1.01 -13.06
C SER A 137 15.61 1.53 -14.48
N PRO A 138 16.63 2.02 -15.21
CA PRO A 138 16.44 2.44 -16.60
C PRO A 138 16.24 1.27 -17.56
N ARG A 139 16.55 0.03 -17.13
CA ARG A 139 16.42 -1.15 -17.97
C ARG A 139 14.95 -1.47 -18.20
N GLY A 140 14.52 -1.46 -19.46
CA GLY A 140 13.16 -1.76 -19.86
C GLY A 140 12.78 -3.22 -19.64
N PRO A 141 11.46 -3.51 -19.55
CA PRO A 141 10.95 -4.85 -19.32
C PRO A 141 10.88 -5.68 -20.60
N TYR A 142 10.82 -7.01 -20.42
CA TYR A 142 10.33 -7.95 -21.42
C TYR A 142 8.81 -7.88 -21.54
N LYS A 143 8.24 -8.47 -22.62
CA LYS A 143 6.79 -8.51 -22.88
C LYS A 143 6.37 -9.90 -23.39
N ASP A 144 6.84 -10.93 -22.71
CA ASP A 144 6.69 -12.31 -23.19
C ASP A 144 5.81 -13.14 -22.22
N GLY A 145 5.60 -12.64 -20.99
CA GLY A 145 4.99 -13.42 -19.92
C GLY A 145 5.96 -14.54 -19.41
N PRO A 146 5.50 -15.53 -18.67
CA PRO A 146 4.13 -15.70 -18.19
C PRO A 146 3.75 -14.78 -17.03
N GLY A 147 2.51 -14.96 -16.56
CA GLY A 147 1.97 -14.23 -15.39
C GLY A 147 0.47 -14.48 -15.25
N GLU A 148 -0.12 -13.92 -14.20
CA GLU A 148 -1.54 -14.11 -13.89
C GLU A 148 -2.17 -12.78 -13.48
N ILE A 149 -3.46 -12.59 -13.81
CA ILE A 149 -4.25 -11.43 -13.39
C ILE A 149 -5.40 -11.89 -12.50
N ASN A 150 -5.70 -11.11 -11.45
CA ASN A 150 -6.78 -11.34 -10.50
C ASN A 150 -6.66 -12.69 -9.78
N VAL A 151 -5.44 -13.05 -9.40
CA VAL A 151 -5.14 -14.12 -8.45
C VAL A 151 -4.61 -13.52 -7.14
N PRO A 152 -4.64 -14.25 -6.01
CA PRO A 152 -3.91 -13.86 -4.83
C PRO A 152 -2.42 -13.75 -5.13
N ILE A 153 -1.78 -12.68 -4.65
CA ILE A 153 -0.36 -12.39 -4.85
C ILE A 153 0.32 -12.12 -3.50
N SER A 154 1.66 -12.12 -3.51
CA SER A 154 2.46 -11.56 -2.42
C SER A 154 3.09 -10.26 -2.92
N CYS A 155 2.79 -9.14 -2.29
CA CYS A 155 3.37 -7.84 -2.63
C CYS A 155 3.95 -7.21 -1.37
N GLY A 156 5.24 -6.91 -1.38
CA GLY A 156 5.93 -6.40 -0.20
C GLY A 156 5.82 -7.31 1.03
N GLY A 157 5.82 -8.63 0.84
CA GLY A 157 5.71 -9.62 1.92
C GLY A 157 4.30 -9.83 2.48
N VAL A 158 3.28 -9.13 1.94
CA VAL A 158 1.87 -9.25 2.37
C VAL A 158 1.05 -9.93 1.29
N ALA A 159 0.15 -10.82 1.69
CA ALA A 159 -0.84 -11.40 0.78
C ALA A 159 -1.87 -10.33 0.39
N VAL A 160 -2.10 -10.17 -0.91
CA VAL A 160 -3.10 -9.27 -1.49
C VAL A 160 -4.08 -10.09 -2.32
N TYR A 161 -5.35 -10.01 -1.99
CA TYR A 161 -6.40 -10.65 -2.76
C TYR A 161 -7.06 -9.64 -3.71
N PRO A 162 -7.51 -10.09 -4.90
CA PRO A 162 -8.31 -9.24 -5.78
C PRO A 162 -9.54 -8.71 -5.04
N GLY A 163 -9.69 -7.38 -5.00
CA GLY A 163 -10.81 -6.73 -4.31
C GLY A 163 -10.49 -6.23 -2.89
N ASP A 164 -9.32 -6.51 -2.33
CA ASP A 164 -8.87 -5.88 -1.09
C ASP A 164 -8.75 -4.36 -1.25
N ILE A 165 -8.83 -3.62 -0.15
CA ILE A 165 -8.63 -2.17 -0.18
C ILE A 165 -7.15 -1.88 0.08
N ILE A 166 -6.57 -1.07 -0.78
CA ILE A 166 -5.19 -0.59 -0.67
C ILE A 166 -5.20 0.85 -0.18
N VAL A 167 -4.46 1.12 0.88
CA VAL A 167 -4.21 2.49 1.36
C VAL A 167 -2.71 2.72 1.42
N GLY A 168 -2.27 3.85 0.88
CA GLY A 168 -0.87 4.25 0.88
C GLY A 168 -0.68 5.73 1.17
N ASP A 169 0.39 6.07 1.86
CA ASP A 169 0.86 7.43 2.12
C ASP A 169 2.40 7.46 2.26
N ALA A 170 2.96 8.54 2.81
CA ALA A 170 4.42 8.68 2.97
C ALA A 170 5.06 7.54 3.77
N ASP A 171 4.33 6.95 4.72
CA ASP A 171 4.84 5.86 5.55
C ASP A 171 4.94 4.53 4.80
N GLY A 172 4.11 4.32 3.79
CA GLY A 172 4.11 3.10 2.97
C GLY A 172 2.70 2.66 2.58
N VAL A 173 2.49 1.36 2.48
CA VAL A 173 1.23 0.77 1.99
C VAL A 173 0.70 -0.24 2.99
N VAL A 174 -0.60 -0.19 3.26
CA VAL A 174 -1.35 -1.20 4.01
C VAL A 174 -2.41 -1.85 3.13
N VAL A 175 -2.66 -3.13 3.38
CA VAL A 175 -3.69 -3.95 2.72
C VAL A 175 -4.80 -4.20 3.70
N ILE A 176 -6.02 -3.84 3.35
CA ILE A 176 -7.20 -4.09 4.17
C ILE A 176 -8.02 -5.20 3.51
N PRO A 177 -8.13 -6.39 4.13
CA PRO A 177 -8.98 -7.45 3.60
C PRO A 177 -10.40 -6.97 3.40
N ALA A 178 -10.96 -7.14 2.21
CA ALA A 178 -12.29 -6.61 1.85
C ALA A 178 -13.39 -7.02 2.83
N LYS A 179 -13.29 -8.23 3.41
CA LYS A 179 -14.28 -8.76 4.37
C LYS A 179 -14.25 -8.07 5.73
N GLU A 180 -13.12 -7.48 6.10
CA GLU A 180 -12.88 -6.86 7.41
C GLU A 180 -12.95 -5.32 7.33
N ALA A 181 -13.12 -4.77 6.12
CA ALA A 181 -12.94 -3.34 5.87
C ALA A 181 -13.88 -2.45 6.71
N GLU A 182 -15.14 -2.84 6.90
CA GLU A 182 -16.09 -2.05 7.70
C GLU A 182 -15.66 -1.98 9.18
N GLU A 183 -15.25 -3.11 9.75
CA GLU A 183 -14.79 -3.16 11.13
C GLU A 183 -13.45 -2.43 11.33
N VAL A 184 -12.51 -2.58 10.39
CA VAL A 184 -11.25 -1.83 10.40
C VAL A 184 -11.53 -0.34 10.33
N LEU A 185 -12.44 0.11 9.46
CA LEU A 185 -12.82 1.51 9.34
C LEU A 185 -13.38 2.07 10.66
N ARG A 186 -14.31 1.35 11.28
CA ARG A 186 -14.90 1.74 12.56
C ARG A 186 -13.83 1.92 13.63
N ARG A 187 -12.95 0.94 13.81
CA ARG A 187 -11.85 1.00 14.81
C ARG A 187 -10.86 2.12 14.50
N THR A 188 -10.53 2.30 13.22
CA THR A 188 -9.61 3.37 12.79
C THR A 188 -10.18 4.76 13.10
N SER A 189 -11.48 4.95 12.86
CA SER A 189 -12.16 6.20 13.20
C SER A 189 -12.14 6.49 14.70
N GLU A 190 -12.37 5.47 15.54
CA GLU A 190 -12.31 5.60 17.00
C GLU A 190 -10.89 5.91 17.50
N LEU A 191 -9.86 5.27 16.91
CA LEU A 191 -8.46 5.53 17.24
C LEU A 191 -8.08 6.97 16.85
N ALA A 192 -8.38 7.39 15.63
CA ALA A 192 -8.08 8.73 15.16
C ALA A 192 -8.73 9.81 16.03
N GLY A 193 -9.97 9.60 16.49
CA GLY A 193 -10.63 10.51 17.44
C GLY A 193 -9.90 10.61 18.79
N ARG A 194 -9.40 9.49 19.32
CA ARG A 194 -8.59 9.49 20.55
C ARG A 194 -7.25 10.20 20.37
N GLU A 195 -6.57 9.98 19.25
CA GLU A 195 -5.31 10.64 18.94
C GLU A 195 -5.47 12.15 18.80
N GLN A 196 -6.56 12.58 18.18
CA GLN A 196 -6.85 14.02 18.07
C GLN A 196 -6.99 14.69 19.45
N ALA A 197 -7.63 14.00 20.42
CA ALA A 197 -7.71 14.49 21.79
C ALA A 197 -6.33 14.50 22.48
N ILE A 198 -5.47 13.52 22.20
CA ILE A 198 -4.09 13.49 22.72
C ILE A 198 -3.27 14.66 22.12
N PHE A 199 -3.38 14.91 20.80
CA PHE A 199 -2.69 16.05 20.17
C PHE A 199 -3.07 17.37 20.84
N GLN A 200 -4.35 17.58 21.13
CA GLN A 200 -4.80 18.77 21.86
C GLN A 200 -4.16 18.84 23.26
N GLN A 201 -4.14 17.74 24.02
CA GLN A 201 -3.50 17.70 25.34
C GLN A 201 -1.99 17.98 25.26
N VAL A 202 -1.31 17.52 24.20
CA VAL A 202 0.11 17.83 23.99
C VAL A 202 0.33 19.32 23.75
N GLU A 203 -0.48 19.94 22.89
CA GLU A 203 -0.42 21.38 22.63
C GLU A 203 -0.71 22.22 23.88
N GLU A 204 -1.63 21.78 24.74
CA GLU A 204 -1.99 22.40 26.00
C GLU A 204 -1.01 22.11 27.15
N GLY A 205 -0.06 21.18 26.99
CA GLY A 205 0.85 20.71 28.04
C GLY A 205 0.16 19.92 29.16
N THR A 206 -1.02 19.38 28.88
CA THR A 206 -1.85 18.66 29.85
C THR A 206 -1.82 17.13 29.69
N TRP A 207 -1.05 16.61 28.70
CA TRP A 207 -0.99 15.17 28.43
C TRP A 207 -0.44 14.39 29.60
N ASP A 208 -1.26 13.54 30.23
CA ASP A 208 -0.88 12.69 31.34
C ASP A 208 0.00 11.51 30.84
N ARG A 209 1.22 11.46 31.34
CA ARG A 209 2.21 10.43 31.00
C ARG A 209 2.55 9.47 32.14
N ARG A 210 1.83 9.51 33.25
CA ARG A 210 2.08 8.62 34.42
C ARG A 210 2.03 7.14 34.04
N TRP A 211 1.26 6.79 33.03
CA TRP A 211 1.19 5.42 32.51
C TRP A 211 2.56 4.85 32.08
N VAL A 212 3.52 5.69 31.70
CA VAL A 212 4.87 5.25 31.31
C VAL A 212 5.57 4.62 32.51
N ASP A 213 5.60 5.33 33.62
CA ASP A 213 6.25 4.85 34.85
C ASP A 213 5.53 3.63 35.43
N GLU A 214 4.20 3.61 35.37
CA GLU A 214 3.38 2.47 35.74
C GLU A 214 3.74 1.21 34.95
N VAL A 215 3.87 1.32 33.63
CA VAL A 215 4.25 0.19 32.75
C VAL A 215 5.68 -0.26 33.01
N LEU A 216 6.62 0.67 33.18
CA LEU A 216 8.01 0.35 33.50
C LEU A 216 8.10 -0.43 34.80
N GLN A 217 7.40 0.00 35.85
CA GLN A 217 7.32 -0.66 37.13
C GLN A 217 6.71 -2.07 37.03
N GLN A 218 5.57 -2.20 36.30
CA GLN A 218 4.92 -3.49 36.09
C GLN A 218 5.81 -4.49 35.33
N LYS A 219 6.67 -4.00 34.44
CA LYS A 219 7.62 -4.83 33.68
C LYS A 219 8.94 -5.07 34.42
N GLY A 220 9.10 -4.56 35.66
CA GLY A 220 10.32 -4.74 36.46
C GLY A 220 11.52 -3.99 35.92
N CYS A 221 11.30 -2.82 35.26
CA CYS A 221 12.41 -1.96 34.83
C CYS A 221 13.13 -1.41 36.07
N GLU A 222 14.43 -1.59 36.12
CA GLU A 222 15.27 -1.05 37.18
C GLU A 222 15.64 0.41 36.85
N ILE A 223 15.23 1.34 37.72
CA ILE A 223 15.53 2.75 37.62
C ILE A 223 16.65 3.09 38.56
N LEU A 224 17.83 3.42 38.05
CA LEU A 224 19.03 3.67 38.83
C LEU A 224 19.31 5.18 38.90
N GLU A 225 19.31 5.75 40.12
CA GLU A 225 19.69 7.15 40.34
C GLU A 225 21.21 7.33 40.39
N THR A 226 21.88 6.81 39.34
CA THR A 226 23.34 6.87 39.23
C THR A 226 23.76 7.09 37.79
N VAL A 227 25.00 7.50 37.59
CA VAL A 227 25.59 7.64 36.25
C VAL A 227 26.09 6.28 35.77
N TRP A 228 25.89 6.02 34.48
CA TRP A 228 26.51 4.86 33.86
C TRP A 228 28.04 5.00 33.95
N SER A 229 28.69 4.02 34.57
CA SER A 229 30.15 3.93 34.73
C SER A 229 30.77 2.90 33.81
#